data_536a2fd316b43b305463806d860515e8
#
_entry.id   536a2fd316b43b305463806d860515e8
#
_cell.length_a   1.000
_cell.length_b   1.000
_cell.length_c   1.000
_cell.angle_alpha   90.00
_cell.angle_beta   90.00
_cell.angle_gamma   90.00
#
_symmetry.space_group_name_H-M   'P 1'
#
loop_
_entity.id
_entity.type
_entity.pdbx_description
1 polymer ?
#
loop_
_entity_poly.entity_id
_entity_poly.type
_entity_poly.pdbx_seq_one_letter_code
_entity_poly.pdbx_strand_id
1 'polypeptide(L)'
;NRRGSAPKGFMDLLEVGDLVYLSEENNQVRLDQIPQAQSSLISFNPKTGEVLSYVGGSVFNDSQFDRVRQSYPQSGSVFKPFIYASAFSGGYNPSSLINDAPIIFEDENLETFWRPENYSGKFYGLKTLREALVQSINIVSIKLLREIGIKKSSETVDNFGFGIERLPQDLSLALGSGNFSPAEMVIGFSVYAKGGMISECL
;
A
#
# COMPACT_ATOMS: atom_id res chain seq x y z
N ASN A 1 -13.78 -16.27 9.87
CA ASN A 1 -13.39 -17.62 9.44
C ASN A 1 -14.62 -18.52 9.42
N ARG A 2 -15.30 -18.56 8.27
CA ARG A 2 -16.48 -19.43 8.10
C ARG A 2 -16.00 -20.85 7.79
N ARG A 3 -15.60 -21.58 8.83
CA ARG A 3 -15.39 -23.04 8.74
C ARG A 3 -16.45 -23.71 9.61
N GLY A 4 -17.62 -23.96 9.02
CA GLY A 4 -18.74 -24.65 9.69
C GLY A 4 -20.08 -24.31 9.05
N SER A 5 -21.14 -25.04 9.44
CA SER A 5 -22.53 -24.72 9.08
C SER A 5 -22.95 -23.41 9.75
N ALA A 6 -23.80 -22.64 9.09
CA ALA A 6 -24.35 -21.43 9.71
C ALA A 6 -25.11 -21.78 11.01
N PRO A 7 -24.96 -20.99 12.09
CA PRO A 7 -25.68 -21.22 13.33
C PRO A 7 -27.19 -21.07 13.09
N LYS A 8 -27.98 -21.92 13.73
CA LYS A 8 -29.46 -21.92 13.64
C LYS A 8 -30.11 -21.04 14.67
N GLY A 9 -29.40 -20.67 15.74
CA GLY A 9 -29.88 -19.82 16.81
C GLY A 9 -28.75 -19.35 17.72
N PHE A 10 -29.10 -18.50 18.71
CA PHE A 10 -28.13 -17.95 19.65
C PHE A 10 -27.45 -19.03 20.50
N MET A 11 -28.17 -20.11 20.83
CA MET A 11 -27.63 -21.21 21.64
C MET A 11 -26.53 -22.03 20.94
N ASP A 12 -26.37 -21.87 19.63
CA ASP A 12 -25.27 -22.47 18.89
C ASP A 12 -23.97 -21.64 18.98
N LEU A 13 -24.08 -20.41 19.51
CA LEU A 13 -23.00 -19.42 19.56
C LEU A 13 -22.63 -18.99 20.98
N LEU A 14 -23.59 -19.08 21.95
CA LEU A 14 -23.48 -18.47 23.26
C LEU A 14 -23.87 -19.46 24.34
N GLU A 15 -23.22 -19.32 25.50
CA GLU A 15 -23.59 -20.03 26.73
C GLU A 15 -24.17 -19.04 27.75
N VAL A 16 -24.97 -19.57 28.71
CA VAL A 16 -25.51 -18.73 29.76
C VAL A 16 -24.37 -18.22 30.64
N GLY A 17 -24.23 -16.88 30.70
CA GLY A 17 -23.17 -16.22 31.43
C GLY A 17 -22.15 -15.49 30.50
N ASP A 18 -22.24 -15.68 29.19
CA ASP A 18 -21.41 -14.95 28.24
C ASP A 18 -21.75 -13.46 28.25
N LEU A 19 -20.71 -12.63 28.25
CA LEU A 19 -20.80 -11.19 28.03
C LEU A 19 -20.73 -10.90 26.53
N VAL A 20 -21.78 -10.31 26.01
CA VAL A 20 -21.92 -10.07 24.56
C VAL A 20 -22.20 -8.61 24.24
N TYR A 21 -21.80 -8.19 23.04
CA TYR A 21 -22.18 -6.90 22.48
C TYR A 21 -23.49 -7.06 21.70
N LEU A 22 -24.39 -6.10 21.90
CA LEU A 22 -25.65 -6.03 21.16
C LEU A 22 -25.73 -4.69 20.46
N SER A 23 -26.20 -4.70 19.22
CA SER A 23 -26.61 -3.50 18.49
C SER A 23 -28.12 -3.52 18.26
N GLU A 24 -28.74 -2.35 18.22
CA GLU A 24 -30.13 -2.18 17.85
C GLU A 24 -30.24 -1.48 16.51
N GLU A 25 -30.85 -2.14 15.53
CA GLU A 25 -31.10 -1.61 14.21
C GLU A 25 -32.53 -1.89 13.80
N ASN A 26 -33.28 -0.85 13.43
CA ASN A 26 -34.70 -0.95 13.03
C ASN A 26 -35.60 -1.70 14.07
N ASN A 27 -35.44 -1.39 15.35
CA ASN A 27 -36.14 -2.08 16.47
C ASN A 27 -35.83 -3.59 16.55
N GLN A 28 -34.75 -4.05 15.99
CA GLN A 28 -34.25 -5.44 16.10
C GLN A 28 -32.91 -5.45 16.83
N VAL A 29 -32.85 -6.28 17.88
CA VAL A 29 -31.59 -6.52 18.60
C VAL A 29 -30.77 -7.57 17.83
N ARG A 30 -29.53 -7.25 17.56
CA ARG A 30 -28.57 -8.14 16.90
C ARG A 30 -27.39 -8.43 17.82
N LEU A 31 -26.91 -9.66 17.77
CA LEU A 31 -25.60 -9.99 18.36
C LEU A 31 -24.52 -9.33 17.51
N ASP A 32 -23.68 -8.56 18.16
CA ASP A 32 -22.60 -7.82 17.50
C ASP A 32 -21.24 -8.25 18.03
N GLN A 33 -20.19 -7.89 17.31
CA GLN A 33 -18.80 -8.12 17.70
C GLN A 33 -18.01 -6.84 17.47
N ILE A 34 -17.10 -6.51 18.39
CA ILE A 34 -16.14 -5.46 18.13
C ILE A 34 -15.21 -5.93 17.00
N PRO A 35 -15.17 -5.22 15.88
CA PRO A 35 -14.30 -5.58 14.77
C PRO A 35 -12.82 -5.57 15.21
N GLN A 36 -12.13 -6.68 15.03
CA GLN A 36 -10.67 -6.72 15.25
C GLN A 36 -9.91 -5.92 14.18
N ALA A 37 -10.45 -5.90 12.96
CA ALA A 37 -9.91 -5.08 11.88
C ALA A 37 -10.30 -3.62 12.06
N GLN A 38 -9.33 -2.74 11.90
CA GLN A 38 -9.52 -1.29 11.90
C GLN A 38 -9.14 -0.73 10.54
N SER A 39 -9.77 0.37 10.17
CA SER A 39 -9.48 1.07 8.92
C SER A 39 -9.38 2.57 9.17
N SER A 40 -8.79 3.26 8.23
CA SER A 40 -8.71 4.72 8.21
C SER A 40 -8.97 5.23 6.80
N LEU A 41 -9.36 6.50 6.71
CA LEU A 41 -9.59 7.18 5.44
C LEU A 41 -9.12 8.62 5.54
N ILE A 42 -8.44 9.08 4.51
CA ILE A 42 -8.14 10.49 4.29
C ILE A 42 -8.43 10.83 2.83
N SER A 43 -9.08 11.96 2.63
CA SER A 43 -9.29 12.56 1.32
C SER A 43 -9.07 14.06 1.42
N PHE A 44 -8.40 14.65 0.45
CA PHE A 44 -8.19 16.09 0.39
C PHE A 44 -8.21 16.61 -1.05
N ASN A 45 -8.41 17.91 -1.18
CA ASN A 45 -8.34 18.59 -2.45
C ASN A 45 -6.87 18.88 -2.80
N PRO A 46 -6.29 18.25 -3.84
CA PRO A 46 -4.88 18.44 -4.15
C PRO A 46 -4.54 19.87 -4.61
N LYS A 47 -5.52 20.67 -5.04
CA LYS A 47 -5.31 22.06 -5.47
C LYS A 47 -5.24 23.02 -4.29
N THR A 48 -6.11 22.84 -3.30
CA THR A 48 -6.25 23.77 -2.16
C THR A 48 -5.53 23.27 -0.91
N GLY A 49 -5.28 21.96 -0.79
CA GLY A 49 -4.75 21.32 0.42
C GLY A 49 -5.82 21.02 1.48
N GLU A 50 -7.08 21.43 1.25
CA GLU A 50 -8.18 21.20 2.21
C GLU A 50 -8.49 19.72 2.40
N VAL A 51 -8.56 19.29 3.65
CA VAL A 51 -9.00 17.93 4.01
C VAL A 51 -10.51 17.84 3.87
N LEU A 52 -10.99 16.99 2.96
CA LEU A 52 -12.41 16.80 2.66
C LEU A 52 -13.04 15.72 3.55
N SER A 53 -12.27 14.70 3.91
CA SER A 53 -12.72 13.60 4.77
C SER A 53 -11.55 13.05 5.55
N TYR A 54 -11.77 12.78 6.83
CA TYR A 54 -10.76 12.25 7.73
C TYR A 54 -11.37 11.28 8.73
N VAL A 55 -10.94 10.03 8.72
CA VAL A 55 -11.36 8.99 9.66
C VAL A 55 -10.13 8.26 10.16
N GLY A 56 -9.73 8.49 11.41
CA GLY A 56 -8.56 7.86 12.02
C GLY A 56 -8.78 6.46 12.56
N GLY A 57 -10.05 6.05 12.74
CA GLY A 57 -10.44 4.75 13.26
C GLY A 57 -11.96 4.63 13.33
N SER A 58 -12.47 3.45 13.75
CA SER A 58 -13.92 3.18 13.78
C SER A 58 -14.64 3.90 14.91
N VAL A 59 -14.11 3.84 16.14
CA VAL A 59 -14.73 4.41 17.34
C VAL A 59 -13.63 5.07 18.19
N PHE A 60 -13.75 6.39 18.39
CA PHE A 60 -12.76 7.18 19.12
C PHE A 60 -12.62 6.75 20.60
N ASN A 61 -13.75 6.43 21.25
CA ASN A 61 -13.74 6.00 22.65
C ASN A 61 -13.02 4.66 22.86
N ASP A 62 -13.02 3.78 21.87
CA ASP A 62 -12.35 2.47 21.95
C ASP A 62 -10.86 2.59 21.64
N SER A 63 -10.48 3.51 20.76
CA SER A 63 -9.10 3.73 20.36
C SER A 63 -8.91 5.16 19.86
N GLN A 64 -8.05 5.90 20.56
CA GLN A 64 -7.63 7.27 20.16
C GLN A 64 -6.45 7.24 19.18
N PHE A 65 -6.01 6.05 18.77
CA PHE A 65 -4.91 5.90 17.82
C PHE A 65 -5.35 6.33 16.42
N ASP A 66 -4.76 7.42 15.96
CA ASP A 66 -5.02 7.98 14.63
C ASP A 66 -4.24 7.23 13.55
N ARG A 67 -4.91 6.32 12.86
CA ARG A 67 -4.30 5.48 11.82
C ARG A 67 -3.96 6.23 10.54
N VAL A 68 -4.46 7.43 10.35
CA VAL A 68 -4.10 8.26 9.19
C VAL A 68 -2.68 8.79 9.33
N ARG A 69 -2.27 9.20 10.55
CA ARG A 69 -0.97 9.83 10.81
C ARG A 69 -0.01 8.98 11.64
N GLN A 70 -0.52 8.12 12.49
CA GLN A 70 0.30 7.38 13.47
C GLN A 70 0.58 5.94 13.07
N SER A 71 -0.15 5.37 12.09
CA SER A 71 0.18 4.05 11.58
C SER A 71 1.05 4.16 10.33
N TYR A 72 2.04 3.30 10.25
CA TYR A 72 3.00 3.23 9.14
C TYR A 72 2.99 1.83 8.53
N PRO A 73 1.89 1.44 7.87
CA PRO A 73 1.84 0.16 7.17
C PRO A 73 2.82 0.13 6.01
N GLN A 74 3.28 -1.07 5.67
CA GLN A 74 4.05 -1.27 4.45
C GLN A 74 3.20 -0.86 3.24
N SER A 75 3.72 0.02 2.39
CA SER A 75 2.99 0.61 1.27
C SER A 75 2.64 -0.40 0.17
N GLY A 76 3.47 -1.44 0.01
CA GLY A 76 3.27 -2.47 -1.01
C GLY A 76 3.21 -1.89 -2.42
N SER A 77 2.48 -2.56 -3.29
CA SER A 77 2.38 -2.18 -4.72
C SER A 77 1.77 -0.80 -4.99
N VAL A 78 1.16 -0.16 -4.00
CA VAL A 78 0.69 1.23 -4.12
C VAL A 78 1.87 2.19 -4.33
N PHE A 79 3.09 1.79 -3.95
CA PHE A 79 4.30 2.58 -4.12
C PHE A 79 4.88 2.54 -5.55
N LYS A 80 4.53 1.56 -6.37
CA LYS A 80 5.08 1.39 -7.74
C LYS A 80 5.00 2.64 -8.63
N PRO A 81 3.92 3.44 -8.64
CA PRO A 81 3.86 4.65 -9.45
C PRO A 81 5.06 5.59 -9.23
N PHE A 82 5.58 5.72 -8.01
CA PHE A 82 6.73 6.57 -7.71
C PHE A 82 8.03 6.02 -8.31
N ILE A 83 8.21 4.70 -8.31
CA ILE A 83 9.33 4.04 -8.99
C ILE A 83 9.25 4.27 -10.51
N TYR A 84 8.05 4.16 -11.09
CA TYR A 84 7.85 4.42 -12.51
C TYR A 84 8.05 5.89 -12.87
N ALA A 85 7.68 6.83 -11.99
CA ALA A 85 8.00 8.25 -12.17
C ALA A 85 9.52 8.48 -12.24
N SER A 86 10.28 7.82 -11.36
CA SER A 86 11.75 7.85 -11.39
C SER A 86 12.30 7.31 -12.71
N ALA A 87 11.72 6.23 -13.25
CA ALA A 87 12.09 5.69 -14.54
C ALA A 87 11.86 6.70 -15.68
N PHE A 88 10.69 7.32 -15.68
CA PHE A 88 10.35 8.30 -16.72
C PHE A 88 11.26 9.54 -16.67
N SER A 89 11.63 9.99 -15.47
CA SER A 89 12.66 11.03 -15.30
C SER A 89 14.04 10.58 -15.80
N GLY A 90 14.29 9.27 -15.83
CA GLY A 90 15.51 8.64 -16.33
C GLY A 90 15.54 8.37 -17.84
N GLY A 91 14.47 8.76 -18.58
CA GLY A 91 14.39 8.59 -20.04
C GLY A 91 13.55 7.41 -20.51
N TYR A 92 13.01 6.61 -19.62
CA TYR A 92 12.00 5.61 -19.97
C TYR A 92 10.67 6.27 -20.33
N ASN A 93 9.82 5.53 -21.01
CA ASN A 93 8.45 5.98 -21.34
C ASN A 93 7.47 4.81 -21.20
N PRO A 94 6.16 5.07 -21.22
CA PRO A 94 5.14 4.02 -21.04
C PRO A 94 5.19 2.88 -22.05
N SER A 95 5.84 3.07 -23.21
CA SER A 95 6.01 2.04 -24.26
C SER A 95 7.35 1.30 -24.15
N SER A 96 8.25 1.71 -23.25
CA SER A 96 9.51 1.00 -23.00
C SER A 96 9.23 -0.43 -22.59
N LEU A 97 10.01 -1.39 -23.10
CA LEU A 97 9.80 -2.82 -22.90
C LEU A 97 10.79 -3.36 -21.87
N ILE A 98 10.28 -4.13 -20.93
CA ILE A 98 11.08 -4.95 -20.01
C ILE A 98 10.57 -6.38 -20.05
N ASN A 99 11.48 -7.35 -20.00
CA ASN A 99 11.12 -8.77 -20.01
C ASN A 99 10.76 -9.25 -18.60
N ASP A 100 9.51 -9.62 -18.42
CA ASP A 100 9.01 -10.32 -17.24
C ASP A 100 9.40 -11.80 -17.30
N ALA A 101 10.60 -12.10 -16.84
CA ALA A 101 11.17 -13.44 -16.77
C ALA A 101 11.85 -13.64 -15.40
N PRO A 102 11.99 -14.89 -14.93
CA PRO A 102 12.61 -15.19 -13.65
C PRO A 102 13.96 -14.48 -13.47
N ILE A 103 14.21 -14.03 -12.27
CA ILE A 103 15.47 -13.42 -11.87
C ILE A 103 15.87 -13.94 -10.48
N ILE A 104 17.15 -14.14 -10.29
CA ILE A 104 17.74 -14.54 -9.02
C ILE A 104 18.75 -13.48 -8.65
N PHE A 105 18.70 -12.99 -7.43
CA PHE A 105 19.70 -12.13 -6.85
C PHE A 105 20.50 -12.92 -5.81
N GLU A 106 21.81 -12.88 -5.91
CA GLU A 106 22.69 -13.30 -4.84
C GLU A 106 22.77 -12.17 -3.82
N ASP A 107 22.46 -12.47 -2.57
CA ASP A 107 22.70 -11.54 -1.47
C ASP A 107 24.02 -11.95 -0.80
N GLU A 108 25.07 -11.22 -1.05
CA GLU A 108 26.43 -11.48 -0.54
C GLU A 108 26.48 -11.45 1.01
N ASN A 109 25.46 -10.86 1.66
CA ASN A 109 25.42 -10.71 3.11
C ASN A 109 24.59 -11.80 3.82
N LEU A 110 23.72 -12.53 3.12
CA LEU A 110 22.75 -13.42 3.75
C LEU A 110 22.93 -14.92 3.43
N GLU A 111 23.94 -15.32 2.64
CA GLU A 111 24.09 -16.70 2.12
C GLU A 111 22.80 -17.27 1.49
N THR A 112 21.86 -16.38 1.09
CA THR A 112 20.56 -16.75 0.57
C THR A 112 20.32 -16.10 -0.78
N PHE A 113 19.57 -16.79 -1.63
CA PHE A 113 19.15 -16.27 -2.91
C PHE A 113 17.76 -15.62 -2.78
N TRP A 114 17.65 -14.35 -3.15
CA TRP A 114 16.34 -13.73 -3.30
C TRP A 114 15.75 -14.04 -4.66
N ARG A 115 14.60 -14.71 -4.67
CA ARG A 115 13.87 -15.14 -5.88
C ARG A 115 12.48 -14.50 -5.88
N PRO A 116 12.35 -13.23 -6.28
CA PRO A 116 11.05 -12.59 -6.33
C PRO A 116 10.17 -13.24 -7.41
N GLU A 117 8.86 -13.26 -7.13
CA GLU A 117 7.85 -13.77 -8.04
C GLU A 117 6.72 -12.74 -8.24
N ASN A 118 6.01 -12.88 -9.35
CA ASN A 118 4.76 -12.18 -9.52
C ASN A 118 3.67 -12.81 -8.63
N TYR A 119 2.70 -12.01 -8.20
CA TYR A 119 1.60 -12.50 -7.36
C TYR A 119 0.86 -13.70 -7.98
N SER A 120 0.77 -13.76 -9.30
CA SER A 120 0.18 -14.86 -10.05
C SER A 120 1.03 -16.13 -10.12
N GLY A 121 2.29 -16.09 -9.69
CA GLY A 121 3.28 -17.16 -9.90
C GLY A 121 3.68 -17.38 -11.37
N LYS A 122 3.24 -16.51 -12.30
CA LYS A 122 3.49 -16.64 -13.75
C LYS A 122 4.38 -15.49 -14.25
N PHE A 123 5.09 -15.76 -15.35
CA PHE A 123 5.88 -14.79 -16.08
C PHE A 123 5.27 -14.57 -17.46
N TYR A 124 5.29 -13.32 -17.94
CA TYR A 124 4.52 -12.90 -19.10
C TYR A 124 5.37 -12.46 -20.29
N GLY A 125 6.71 -12.58 -20.19
CA GLY A 125 7.64 -12.18 -21.24
C GLY A 125 7.74 -10.66 -21.39
N LEU A 126 7.97 -10.18 -22.61
CA LEU A 126 8.09 -8.74 -22.89
C LEU A 126 6.80 -8.00 -22.56
N LYS A 127 6.91 -6.97 -21.72
CA LYS A 127 5.81 -6.10 -21.32
C LYS A 127 6.21 -4.64 -21.45
N THR A 128 5.28 -3.81 -21.90
CA THR A 128 5.42 -2.38 -21.80
C THR A 128 5.35 -1.94 -20.34
N LEU A 129 6.00 -0.82 -19.98
CA LEU A 129 5.90 -0.27 -18.63
C LEU A 129 4.46 0.09 -18.28
N ARG A 130 3.64 0.51 -19.25
CA ARG A 130 2.20 0.74 -19.04
C ARG A 130 1.49 -0.54 -18.58
N GLU A 131 1.64 -1.63 -19.33
CA GLU A 131 1.02 -2.92 -18.97
C GLU A 131 1.52 -3.44 -17.63
N ALA A 132 2.82 -3.32 -17.39
CA ALA A 132 3.44 -3.79 -16.16
C ALA A 132 2.92 -3.03 -14.92
N LEU A 133 2.73 -1.71 -15.02
CA LEU A 133 2.16 -0.93 -13.92
C LEU A 133 0.69 -1.25 -13.72
N VAL A 134 -0.12 -1.32 -14.79
CA VAL A 134 -1.55 -1.65 -14.72
C VAL A 134 -1.80 -3.03 -14.11
N GLN A 135 -0.97 -4.02 -14.48
CA GLN A 135 -1.05 -5.39 -13.96
C GLN A 135 -0.26 -5.59 -12.67
N SER A 136 0.40 -4.54 -12.16
CA SER A 136 1.22 -4.58 -10.95
C SER A 136 2.29 -5.68 -10.97
N ILE A 137 2.98 -5.87 -12.10
CA ILE A 137 3.98 -6.93 -12.29
C ILE A 137 5.21 -6.63 -11.42
N ASN A 138 5.55 -7.56 -10.52
CA ASN A 138 6.64 -7.40 -9.58
C ASN A 138 8.01 -7.41 -10.26
N ILE A 139 8.26 -8.41 -11.09
CA ILE A 139 9.57 -8.63 -11.72
C ILE A 139 9.97 -7.44 -12.60
N VAL A 140 9.03 -6.90 -13.37
CA VAL A 140 9.29 -5.71 -14.19
C VAL A 140 9.66 -4.51 -13.31
N SER A 141 8.94 -4.29 -12.20
CA SER A 141 9.23 -3.18 -11.28
C SER A 141 10.61 -3.30 -10.63
N ILE A 142 11.02 -4.52 -10.24
CA ILE A 142 12.35 -4.79 -9.66
C ILE A 142 13.45 -4.56 -10.70
N LYS A 143 13.28 -5.10 -11.92
CA LYS A 143 14.25 -4.90 -13.00
C LYS A 143 14.38 -3.43 -13.36
N LEU A 144 13.26 -2.73 -13.44
CA LEU A 144 13.22 -1.28 -13.70
C LEU A 144 14.02 -0.51 -12.64
N LEU A 145 13.77 -0.74 -11.35
CA LEU A 145 14.52 -0.10 -10.27
C LEU A 145 16.02 -0.42 -10.34
N ARG A 146 16.38 -1.66 -10.65
CA ARG A 146 17.79 -2.06 -10.81
C ARG A 146 18.47 -1.30 -11.95
N GLU A 147 17.80 -1.12 -13.08
CA GLU A 147 18.33 -0.41 -14.24
C GLU A 147 18.48 1.10 -13.99
N ILE A 148 17.54 1.71 -13.28
CA ILE A 148 17.59 3.13 -12.90
C ILE A 148 18.66 3.37 -11.84
N GLY A 149 18.82 2.42 -10.91
CA GLY A 149 19.63 2.51 -9.71
C GLY A 149 18.84 3.02 -8.50
N ILE A 150 19.06 2.38 -7.34
CA ILE A 150 18.32 2.65 -6.10
C ILE A 150 18.50 4.11 -5.66
N LYS A 151 19.75 4.59 -5.64
CA LYS A 151 20.06 5.97 -5.21
C LYS A 151 19.31 7.02 -6.02
N LYS A 152 19.38 6.93 -7.37
CA LYS A 152 18.71 7.87 -8.27
C LYS A 152 17.19 7.79 -8.13
N SER A 153 16.65 6.59 -7.92
CA SER A 153 15.22 6.40 -7.70
C SER A 153 14.79 7.02 -6.36
N SER A 154 15.57 6.82 -5.29
CA SER A 154 15.31 7.41 -3.98
C SER A 154 15.32 8.92 -4.00
N GLU A 155 16.28 9.54 -4.68
CA GLU A 155 16.35 10.99 -4.89
C GLU A 155 15.12 11.53 -5.62
N THR A 156 14.61 10.80 -6.62
CA THR A 156 13.37 11.21 -7.32
C THR A 156 12.15 11.02 -6.44
N VAL A 157 12.07 9.92 -5.70
CA VAL A 157 10.94 9.60 -4.81
C VAL A 157 10.87 10.56 -3.63
N ASP A 158 12.01 11.05 -3.16
CA ASP A 158 12.09 12.07 -2.10
C ASP A 158 11.33 13.36 -2.48
N ASN A 159 11.35 13.74 -3.75
CA ASN A 159 10.60 14.89 -4.26
C ASN A 159 9.06 14.73 -4.16
N PHE A 160 8.57 13.54 -3.83
CA PHE A 160 7.15 13.28 -3.53
C PHE A 160 6.84 13.42 -2.04
N GLY A 161 7.84 13.75 -1.20
CA GLY A 161 7.66 14.03 0.24
C GLY A 161 7.84 12.82 1.15
N PHE A 162 8.48 11.73 0.69
CA PHE A 162 8.63 10.51 1.50
C PHE A 162 9.81 10.51 2.48
N GLY A 163 10.78 11.40 2.34
CA GLY A 163 12.01 11.44 3.13
C GLY A 163 12.99 10.33 2.72
N ILE A 164 14.11 10.72 2.13
CA ILE A 164 15.08 9.78 1.54
C ILE A 164 15.66 8.79 2.56
N GLU A 165 15.82 9.23 3.81
CA GLU A 165 16.35 8.43 4.90
C GLU A 165 15.42 7.28 5.34
N ARG A 166 14.15 7.36 4.96
CA ARG A 166 13.12 6.36 5.27
C ARG A 166 12.93 5.35 4.16
N LEU A 167 13.53 5.60 2.99
CA LEU A 167 13.40 4.71 1.84
C LEU A 167 14.33 3.51 1.98
N PRO A 168 13.84 2.28 1.77
CA PRO A 168 14.70 1.09 1.67
C PRO A 168 15.80 1.28 0.62
N GLN A 169 17.03 0.93 0.99
CA GLN A 169 18.21 1.09 0.13
C GLN A 169 18.54 -0.21 -0.63
N ASP A 170 17.52 -0.98 -0.97
CA ASP A 170 17.61 -2.23 -1.71
C ASP A 170 16.48 -2.36 -2.75
N LEU A 171 16.50 -3.45 -3.53
CA LEU A 171 15.53 -3.67 -4.60
C LEU A 171 14.10 -3.95 -4.12
N SER A 172 13.89 -4.22 -2.83
CA SER A 172 12.54 -4.39 -2.27
C SER A 172 11.73 -3.08 -2.31
N LEU A 173 12.40 -1.94 -2.43
CA LEU A 173 11.77 -0.64 -2.66
C LEU A 173 10.82 -0.66 -3.87
N ALA A 174 11.17 -1.42 -4.93
CA ALA A 174 10.31 -1.58 -6.11
C ALA A 174 8.95 -2.25 -5.81
N LEU A 175 8.86 -2.96 -4.68
CA LEU A 175 7.65 -3.63 -4.21
C LEU A 175 6.94 -2.85 -3.10
N GLY A 176 7.48 -1.69 -2.72
CA GLY A 176 6.96 -0.86 -1.65
C GLY A 176 7.20 -1.43 -0.25
N SER A 177 8.41 -1.90 0.03
CA SER A 177 8.81 -2.37 1.37
C SER A 177 8.90 -1.24 2.41
N GLY A 178 8.92 0.03 1.97
CA GLY A 178 8.87 1.19 2.85
C GLY A 178 7.55 1.31 3.60
N ASN A 179 7.62 1.85 4.82
CA ASN A 179 6.48 2.07 5.71
C ASN A 179 6.11 3.54 5.72
N PHE A 180 4.89 3.86 5.28
CA PHE A 180 4.37 5.22 5.18
C PHE A 180 2.95 5.30 5.73
N SER A 181 2.63 6.44 6.33
CA SER A 181 1.27 6.70 6.78
C SER A 181 0.32 6.95 5.59
N PRO A 182 -0.99 6.70 5.75
CA PRO A 182 -1.98 7.09 4.76
C PRO A 182 -1.90 8.58 4.37
N ALA A 183 -1.59 9.46 5.32
CA ALA A 183 -1.41 10.89 5.05
C ALA A 183 -0.23 11.15 4.10
N GLU A 184 0.93 10.54 4.36
CA GLU A 184 2.11 10.67 3.48
C GLU A 184 1.82 10.10 2.08
N MET A 185 1.18 8.95 2.01
CA MET A 185 0.83 8.34 0.73
C MET A 185 -0.09 9.24 -0.11
N VAL A 186 -1.12 9.84 0.50
CA VAL A 186 -2.05 10.70 -0.25
C VAL A 186 -1.39 12.02 -0.68
N ILE A 187 -0.47 12.56 0.13
CA ILE A 187 0.33 13.74 -0.23
C ILE A 187 1.23 13.41 -1.44
N GLY A 188 1.96 12.30 -1.40
CA GLY A 188 2.77 11.85 -2.52
C GLY A 188 1.96 11.67 -3.82
N PHE A 189 0.79 11.05 -3.74
CA PHE A 189 -0.11 10.92 -4.90
C PHE A 189 -0.66 12.25 -5.41
N SER A 190 -0.80 13.25 -4.55
CA SER A 190 -1.27 14.59 -4.96
C SER A 190 -0.37 15.28 -5.96
N VAL A 191 0.92 14.94 -5.95
CA VAL A 191 1.91 15.48 -6.89
C VAL A 191 1.50 15.21 -8.34
N TYR A 192 0.96 14.01 -8.62
CA TYR A 192 0.45 13.68 -9.96
C TYR A 192 -0.78 14.53 -10.34
N ALA A 193 -1.69 14.77 -9.39
CA ALA A 193 -2.89 15.55 -9.63
C ALA A 193 -2.61 17.04 -9.77
N LYS A 194 -1.47 17.52 -9.25
CA LYS A 194 -1.08 18.94 -9.24
C LYS A 194 0.03 19.26 -10.26
N GLY A 195 0.23 18.38 -11.25
CA GLY A 195 1.20 18.61 -12.32
C GLY A 195 2.66 18.64 -11.86
N GLY A 196 3.01 17.86 -10.85
CA GLY A 196 4.38 17.72 -10.34
C GLY A 196 4.70 18.58 -9.11
N MET A 197 3.72 19.28 -8.54
CA MET A 197 3.91 20.11 -7.33
C MET A 197 3.38 19.40 -6.09
N ILE A 198 4.17 19.38 -5.02
CA ILE A 198 3.72 18.88 -3.72
C ILE A 198 2.65 19.79 -3.11
N SER A 199 1.68 19.23 -2.43
CA SER A 199 0.67 19.97 -1.66
C SER A 199 0.92 19.77 -0.18
N GLU A 200 0.86 20.86 0.58
CA GLU A 200 0.73 20.76 2.03
C GLU A 200 -0.73 20.45 2.36
N CYS A 201 -0.94 19.51 3.25
CA CYS A 201 -2.25 19.15 3.76
C CYS A 201 -2.56 20.07 4.94
N LEU A 202 -3.56 20.93 4.79
CA LEU A 202 -4.01 21.92 5.77
C LEU A 202 -5.07 21.33 6.71
#